data_33a8af502d229dec963ab9313786d715
#
_entry.id   33a8af502d229dec963ab9313786d715
#
_cell.length_a   1.000
_cell.length_b   1.000
_cell.length_c   1.000
_cell.angle_alpha   90.00
_cell.angle_beta   90.00
_cell.angle_gamma   90.00
#
_symmetry.space_group_name_H-M   'P 1'
#
loop_
_entity.id
_entity.type
_entity.pdbx_description
1 polymer ?
#
loop_
_entity_poly.entity_id
_entity_poly.type
_entity_poly.pdbx_seq_one_letter_code
_entity_poly.pdbx_strand_id
1 'polypeptide(L)'
;MKILKELIEKASDTMEEVEWYAEKAHMLKTEHKHLADVYIKIAEMHITIYGMLHEKMVSLIEEEKHKGVVPPPAMMAIWEYEHEKLIREFAEAKYMIEEYKKTSY
;
A
#
# COMPACT_ATOMS: atom_id res chain seq x y z
N MET A 1 9.85 12.34 13.49
CA MET A 1 8.52 12.96 13.41
C MET A 1 7.44 11.92 13.64
N LYS A 2 6.66 12.13 14.68
CA LYS A 2 5.65 11.15 15.13
C LYS A 2 4.54 10.89 14.10
N ILE A 3 4.03 11.96 13.48
CA ILE A 3 2.96 11.85 12.49
C ILE A 3 3.41 11.04 11.27
N LEU A 4 4.64 11.28 10.82
CA LEU A 4 5.18 10.54 9.67
C LEU A 4 5.33 9.06 9.99
N LYS A 5 5.78 8.71 11.20
CA LYS A 5 5.88 7.33 11.65
C LYS A 5 4.49 6.66 11.65
N GLU A 6 3.49 7.35 12.17
CA GLU A 6 2.11 6.84 12.18
C GLU A 6 1.56 6.61 10.77
N LEU A 7 1.87 7.53 9.83
CA LEU A 7 1.45 7.37 8.43
C LEU A 7 2.11 6.18 7.76
N ILE A 8 3.40 5.97 8.02
CA ILE A 8 4.13 4.81 7.49
C ILE A 8 3.51 3.52 8.01
N GLU A 9 3.21 3.45 9.30
CA GLU A 9 2.57 2.28 9.91
C GLU A 9 1.19 2.02 9.31
N LYS A 10 0.38 3.07 9.12
CA LYS A 10 -0.95 2.94 8.51
C LYS A 10 -0.87 2.52 7.05
N ALA A 11 0.08 3.07 6.30
CA ALA A 11 0.27 2.67 4.91
C ALA A 11 0.67 1.19 4.82
N SER A 12 1.54 0.74 5.71
CA SER A 12 1.95 -0.66 5.79
C SER A 12 0.77 -1.58 6.13
N ASP A 13 -0.02 -1.22 7.14
CA ASP A 13 -1.22 -1.98 7.52
C ASP A 13 -2.22 -2.05 6.37
N THR A 14 -2.43 -0.94 5.67
CA THR A 14 -3.33 -0.87 4.53
C THR A 14 -2.86 -1.79 3.40
N MET A 15 -1.55 -1.82 3.15
CA MET A 15 -0.97 -2.70 2.12
C MET A 15 -1.14 -4.18 2.48
N GLU A 16 -0.99 -4.54 3.76
CA GLU A 16 -1.25 -5.91 4.23
C GLU A 16 -2.70 -6.31 3.94
N GLU A 17 -3.65 -5.41 4.13
CA GLU A 17 -5.06 -5.65 3.80
C GLU A 17 -5.26 -5.86 2.30
N VAL A 18 -4.62 -5.05 1.46
CA VAL A 18 -4.69 -5.23 0.00
C VAL A 18 -4.23 -6.63 -0.37
N GLU A 19 -3.08 -7.04 0.13
CA GLU A 19 -2.49 -8.35 -0.17
C GLU A 19 -3.40 -9.48 0.30
N TRP A 20 -3.93 -9.37 1.51
CA TRP A 20 -4.80 -10.39 2.06
C TRP A 20 -6.06 -10.59 1.20
N TYR A 21 -6.75 -9.50 0.86
CA TYR A 21 -7.96 -9.58 0.05
C TYR A 21 -7.68 -10.07 -1.36
N ALA A 22 -6.59 -9.62 -1.98
CA ALA A 22 -6.24 -10.06 -3.33
C ALA A 22 -5.90 -11.55 -3.37
N GLU A 23 -5.13 -12.04 -2.40
CA GLU A 23 -4.79 -13.46 -2.29
C GLU A 23 -6.02 -14.32 -2.06
N LYS A 24 -6.89 -13.92 -1.14
CA LYS A 24 -8.13 -14.64 -0.86
C LYS A 24 -9.04 -14.69 -2.09
N ALA A 25 -9.11 -13.59 -2.85
CA ALA A 25 -9.89 -13.56 -4.07
C ALA A 25 -9.38 -14.60 -5.08
N HIS A 26 -8.07 -14.69 -5.26
CA HIS A 26 -7.49 -15.72 -6.13
C HIS A 26 -7.84 -17.13 -5.68
N MET A 27 -7.80 -17.38 -4.38
CA MET A 27 -8.10 -18.70 -3.80
C MET A 27 -9.58 -19.07 -3.98
N LEU A 28 -10.47 -18.10 -3.92
CA LEU A 28 -11.91 -18.33 -3.91
C LEU A 28 -12.59 -18.24 -5.27
N LYS A 29 -11.88 -17.79 -6.31
CA LYS A 29 -12.53 -17.42 -7.57
C LYS A 29 -13.19 -18.57 -8.31
N THR A 30 -12.77 -19.81 -8.07
CA THR A 30 -13.37 -20.99 -8.72
C THR A 30 -14.63 -21.44 -8.01
N GLU A 31 -14.60 -21.53 -6.68
CA GLU A 31 -15.70 -22.08 -5.89
C GLU A 31 -16.67 -21.02 -5.38
N HIS A 32 -16.19 -19.80 -5.15
CA HIS A 32 -16.95 -18.70 -4.55
C HIS A 32 -16.71 -17.40 -5.32
N LYS A 33 -17.10 -17.40 -6.60
CA LYS A 33 -16.84 -16.29 -7.52
C LYS A 33 -17.36 -14.94 -7.02
N HIS A 34 -18.59 -14.89 -6.52
CA HIS A 34 -19.17 -13.63 -6.04
C HIS A 34 -18.39 -13.06 -4.85
N LEU A 35 -18.02 -13.92 -3.91
CA LEU A 35 -17.23 -13.48 -2.77
C LEU A 35 -15.84 -13.02 -3.21
N ALA A 36 -15.22 -13.76 -4.14
CA ALA A 36 -13.93 -13.40 -4.70
C ALA A 36 -13.97 -12.02 -5.37
N ASP A 37 -15.03 -11.74 -6.14
CA ASP A 37 -15.20 -10.45 -6.80
C ASP A 37 -15.37 -9.32 -5.77
N VAL A 38 -16.08 -9.56 -4.67
CA VAL A 38 -16.19 -8.60 -3.58
C VAL A 38 -14.82 -8.33 -2.95
N TYR A 39 -14.04 -9.38 -2.71
CA TYR A 39 -12.71 -9.22 -2.13
C TYR A 39 -11.76 -8.42 -3.03
N ILE A 40 -11.83 -8.61 -4.35
CA ILE A 40 -11.04 -7.79 -5.28
C ILE A 40 -11.44 -6.32 -5.20
N LYS A 41 -12.73 -6.02 -5.10
CA LYS A 41 -13.21 -4.65 -4.94
C LYS A 41 -12.70 -4.03 -3.64
N ILE A 42 -12.70 -4.80 -2.56
CA ILE A 42 -12.18 -4.32 -1.27
C ILE A 42 -10.69 -4.05 -1.39
N ALA A 43 -9.93 -4.94 -2.05
CA ALA A 43 -8.50 -4.73 -2.29
C ALA A 43 -8.26 -3.43 -3.06
N GLU A 44 -9.06 -3.17 -4.10
CA GLU A 44 -8.94 -1.93 -4.89
C GLU A 44 -9.25 -0.69 -4.06
N MET A 45 -10.24 -0.76 -3.17
CA MET A 45 -10.56 0.34 -2.26
C MET A 45 -9.41 0.62 -1.31
N HIS A 46 -8.77 -0.43 -0.78
CA HIS A 46 -7.60 -0.27 0.08
C HIS A 46 -6.38 0.28 -0.68
N ILE A 47 -6.22 -0.05 -1.95
CA ILE A 47 -5.18 0.55 -2.81
C ILE A 47 -5.39 2.06 -2.94
N THR A 48 -6.64 2.49 -3.09
CA THR A 48 -6.97 3.92 -3.14
C THR A 48 -6.61 4.59 -1.82
N ILE A 49 -6.97 3.97 -0.70
CA ILE A 49 -6.63 4.49 0.63
C ILE A 49 -5.11 4.58 0.79
N TYR A 50 -4.39 3.52 0.40
CA TYR A 50 -2.93 3.51 0.44
C TYR A 50 -2.34 4.67 -0.36
N GLY A 51 -2.87 4.92 -1.58
CA GLY A 51 -2.40 6.02 -2.42
C GLY A 51 -2.52 7.38 -1.74
N MET A 52 -3.63 7.61 -1.03
CA MET A 52 -3.85 8.83 -0.27
C MET A 52 -2.84 9.00 0.87
N LEU A 53 -2.59 7.91 1.61
CA LEU A 53 -1.62 7.90 2.70
C LEU A 53 -0.21 8.12 2.19
N HIS A 54 0.15 7.47 1.10
CA HIS A 54 1.47 7.58 0.48
C HIS A 54 1.72 9.02 -0.01
N GLU A 55 0.75 9.61 -0.67
CA GLU A 55 0.86 11.00 -1.16
C GLU A 55 1.09 11.97 0.00
N LYS A 56 0.37 11.80 1.10
CA LYS A 56 0.54 12.65 2.27
C LYS A 56 1.89 12.43 2.95
N MET A 57 2.35 11.20 2.99
CA MET A 57 3.67 10.85 3.53
C MET A 57 4.78 11.56 2.76
N VAL A 58 4.75 11.50 1.44
CA VAL A 58 5.73 12.18 0.57
C VAL A 58 5.68 13.70 0.81
N SER A 59 4.47 14.26 0.88
CA SER A 59 4.27 15.69 1.14
C SER A 59 4.92 16.13 2.46
N LEU A 60 4.75 15.34 3.52
CA LEU A 60 5.33 15.67 4.83
C LEU A 60 6.86 15.58 4.82
N ILE A 61 7.43 14.61 4.12
CA ILE A 61 8.88 14.49 3.98
C ILE A 61 9.44 15.73 3.27
N GLU A 62 8.77 16.17 2.20
CA GLU A 62 9.19 17.37 1.48
C GLU A 62 9.09 18.63 2.35
N GLU A 63 8.04 18.77 3.13
CA GLU A 63 7.89 19.89 4.07
C GLU A 63 9.05 19.94 5.07
N GLU A 64 9.46 18.80 5.62
CA GLU A 64 10.57 18.74 6.57
C GLU A 64 11.88 19.16 5.92
N LYS A 65 12.13 18.74 4.68
CA LYS A 65 13.33 19.14 3.93
C LYS A 65 13.37 20.65 3.72
N HIS A 66 12.22 21.28 3.41
CA HIS A 66 12.14 22.72 3.19
C HIS A 66 12.32 23.56 4.45
N LYS A 67 12.06 22.99 5.62
CA LYS A 67 12.27 23.69 6.89
C LYS A 67 13.76 23.78 7.29
N GLY A 68 14.65 23.22 6.49
CA GLY A 68 16.09 23.19 6.79
C GLY A 68 16.46 22.27 7.93
N VAL A 69 15.52 21.50 8.41
CA VAL A 69 15.77 20.46 9.40
C VAL A 69 16.22 19.21 8.65
N VAL A 70 17.50 18.89 8.76
CA VAL A 70 18.03 17.66 8.18
C VAL A 70 17.73 16.52 9.17
N PRO A 71 16.86 15.55 8.81
CA PRO A 71 16.61 14.42 9.69
C PRO A 71 17.91 13.65 9.97
N PRO A 72 18.03 13.03 11.15
CA PRO A 72 19.18 12.17 11.41
C PRO A 72 19.37 11.12 10.31
N PRO A 73 20.62 10.80 9.90
CA PRO A 73 20.86 9.83 8.84
C PRO A 73 20.16 8.47 9.04
N ALA A 74 20.09 8.01 10.27
CA ALA A 74 19.39 6.75 10.58
C ALA A 74 17.88 6.82 10.28
N MET A 75 17.26 7.96 10.55
CA MET A 75 15.85 8.19 10.28
C MET A 75 15.57 8.26 8.77
N MET A 76 16.44 8.95 8.03
CA MET A 76 16.35 9.00 6.57
C MET A 76 16.46 7.61 5.95
N ALA A 77 17.39 6.80 6.44
CA ALA A 77 17.56 5.43 5.95
C ALA A 77 16.32 4.59 6.20
N ILE A 78 15.68 4.73 7.35
CA ILE A 78 14.43 4.03 7.67
C ILE A 78 13.32 4.46 6.72
N TRP A 79 13.15 5.77 6.49
CA TRP A 79 12.12 6.30 5.58
C TRP A 79 12.33 5.81 4.15
N GLU A 80 13.56 5.82 3.67
CA GLU A 80 13.89 5.34 2.33
C GLU A 80 13.59 3.85 2.18
N TYR A 81 13.97 3.06 3.18
CA TYR A 81 13.70 1.62 3.19
C TYR A 81 12.19 1.33 3.16
N GLU A 82 11.43 1.97 4.03
CA GLU A 82 9.99 1.77 4.09
C GLU A 82 9.30 2.24 2.80
N HIS A 83 9.75 3.35 2.24
CA HIS A 83 9.20 3.88 1.00
C HIS A 83 9.43 2.91 -0.17
N GLU A 84 10.65 2.40 -0.32
CA GLU A 84 10.97 1.44 -1.37
C GLU A 84 10.19 0.14 -1.21
N LYS A 85 10.07 -0.34 0.02
CA LYS A 85 9.30 -1.53 0.34
C LYS A 85 7.83 -1.37 -0.06
N LEU A 86 7.23 -0.23 0.29
CA LEU A 86 5.82 0.05 -0.03
C LEU A 86 5.60 0.20 -1.53
N ILE A 87 6.53 0.82 -2.26
CA ILE A 87 6.43 0.92 -3.73
C ILE A 87 6.45 -0.47 -4.35
N ARG A 88 7.32 -1.34 -3.91
CA ARG A 88 7.41 -2.70 -4.41
C ARG A 88 6.14 -3.50 -4.11
N GLU A 89 5.66 -3.43 -2.87
CA GLU A 89 4.43 -4.11 -2.47
C GLU A 89 3.22 -3.60 -3.24
N PHE A 90 3.16 -2.30 -3.50
CA PHE A 90 2.10 -1.69 -4.29
C PHE A 90 2.09 -2.24 -5.73
N ALA A 91 3.26 -2.33 -6.37
CA ALA A 91 3.38 -2.86 -7.71
C ALA A 91 2.95 -4.34 -7.77
N GLU A 92 3.37 -5.14 -6.79
CA GLU A 92 2.99 -6.55 -6.68
C GLU A 92 1.48 -6.73 -6.48
N ALA A 93 0.90 -5.94 -5.59
CA ALA A 93 -0.54 -6.00 -5.31
C ALA A 93 -1.36 -5.58 -6.53
N LYS A 94 -0.94 -4.53 -7.21
CA LYS A 94 -1.60 -4.08 -8.43
C LYS A 94 -1.56 -5.14 -9.52
N TYR A 95 -0.42 -5.77 -9.70
CA TYR A 95 -0.26 -6.88 -10.64
C TYR A 95 -1.22 -8.03 -10.29
N MET A 96 -1.30 -8.39 -9.03
CA MET A 96 -2.17 -9.46 -8.56
C MET A 96 -3.63 -9.19 -8.87
N ILE A 97 -4.09 -7.95 -8.65
CA ILE A 97 -5.45 -7.54 -8.96
C ILE A 97 -5.71 -7.59 -10.48
N GLU A 98 -4.78 -7.09 -11.27
CA GLU A 98 -4.90 -7.11 -12.73
C GLU A 98 -4.97 -8.54 -13.27
N GLU A 99 -4.15 -9.44 -12.75
CA GLU A 99 -4.17 -10.85 -13.14
C GLU A 99 -5.50 -11.51 -12.78
N TYR A 100 -6.04 -11.19 -11.60
CA TYR A 100 -7.36 -11.68 -11.21
C TYR A 100 -8.42 -11.26 -12.24
N LYS A 101 -8.43 -10.00 -12.63
CA LYS A 101 -9.41 -9.47 -13.58
C LYS A 101 -9.29 -10.12 -14.96
N LYS A 102 -8.06 -10.38 -15.42
CA LYS A 102 -7.83 -11.03 -16.71
C LYS A 102 -8.32 -12.48 -16.74
N THR A 103 -8.19 -13.17 -15.63
CA THR A 103 -8.48 -14.62 -15.57
C THR A 103 -9.84 -14.94 -15.00
N SER A 104 -10.66 -13.93 -14.69
CA SER A 104 -11.98 -14.12 -14.07
C SER A 104 -13.13 -14.23 -15.07
N TYR A 105 -12.83 -14.26 -16.36
CA TYR A 105 -13.81 -14.41 -17.44
C TYR A 105 -13.94 -15.84 -17.91
#